data_2e9b5b1b508a1bcf66af6e8865939280
#
_entry.id   2e9b5b1b508a1bcf66af6e8865939280
#
_cell.length_a   1.000
_cell.length_b   1.000
_cell.length_c   1.000
_cell.angle_alpha   90.00
_cell.angle_beta   90.00
_cell.angle_gamma   90.00
#
_symmetry.space_group_name_H-M   'P 1'
#
loop_
_entity.id
_entity.type
_entity.pdbx_description
1 polymer ?
#
loop_
_entity_poly.entity_id
_entity_poly.type
_entity_poly.pdbx_seq_one_letter_code
_entity_poly.pdbx_strand_id
1 'polypeptide(L)'
;ENKINQSKILRKLKLKEQEYILVSLHREENVDVKENLLNFLKILKKIEKKFKKKIIFSTHLRTEKNLKKFKIKKNKNIYFSKPLSFTDYSKLEKNSYVTLSDSGTIVEESSILNFNALNLRDYTERLEGMDEGSVMMVGLNEKKIIAGINILKRDRVNLKIVDDYNVTNFSSKIPRLIISYLNSVKKKWR
;
A
#
# COMPACT_ATOMS: atom_id res chain seq x y z
N GLU A 1 17.33 -4.35 -1.92
CA GLU A 1 17.44 -2.97 -1.46
C GLU A 1 18.34 -2.10 -2.35
N ASN A 2 19.52 -2.55 -2.78
CA ASN A 2 20.46 -1.72 -3.57
C ASN A 2 19.80 -1.07 -4.80
N LYS A 3 19.01 -1.82 -5.58
CA LYS A 3 18.30 -1.28 -6.75
C LYS A 3 17.24 -0.22 -6.37
N ILE A 4 16.56 -0.41 -5.23
CA ILE A 4 15.58 0.56 -4.72
C ILE A 4 16.29 1.86 -4.33
N ASN A 5 17.43 1.75 -3.63
CA ASN A 5 18.19 2.92 -3.20
C ASN A 5 18.75 3.73 -4.39
N GLN A 6 19.08 3.07 -5.50
CA GLN A 6 19.59 3.71 -6.73
C GLN A 6 18.50 4.41 -7.56
N SER A 7 17.21 4.17 -7.28
CA SER A 7 16.12 4.84 -8.01
C SER A 7 16.19 6.35 -7.87
N LYS A 8 16.06 7.06 -8.99
CA LYS A 8 16.06 8.52 -9.09
C LYS A 8 14.64 9.11 -9.06
N ILE A 9 13.63 8.33 -8.68
CA ILE A 9 12.22 8.74 -8.77
C ILE A 9 11.90 9.98 -7.93
N LEU A 10 12.45 10.11 -6.72
CA LEU A 10 12.26 11.29 -5.88
C LEU A 10 12.72 12.57 -6.60
N ARG A 11 13.90 12.53 -7.19
CA ARG A 11 14.44 13.65 -7.97
C ARG A 11 13.57 13.93 -9.21
N LYS A 12 13.15 12.88 -9.94
CA LYS A 12 12.28 13.01 -11.12
C LYS A 12 10.95 13.67 -10.80
N LEU A 13 10.36 13.36 -9.65
CA LEU A 13 9.08 13.92 -9.19
C LEU A 13 9.25 15.18 -8.32
N LYS A 14 10.48 15.67 -8.14
CA LYS A 14 10.81 16.81 -7.27
C LYS A 14 10.21 16.67 -5.86
N LEU A 15 10.37 15.48 -5.27
CA LEU A 15 9.89 15.13 -3.94
C LEU A 15 11.06 15.08 -2.96
N LYS A 16 10.79 15.49 -1.72
CA LYS A 16 11.67 15.23 -0.58
C LYS A 16 11.07 14.13 0.29
N GLU A 17 11.92 13.45 1.02
CA GLU A 17 11.50 12.41 1.96
C GLU A 17 10.54 12.99 3.00
N GLN A 18 9.55 12.20 3.38
CA GLN A 18 8.53 12.55 4.37
C GLN A 18 7.65 13.79 4.00
N GLU A 19 7.71 14.31 2.78
CA GLU A 19 6.92 15.47 2.35
C GLU A 19 5.70 15.10 1.51
N TYR A 20 5.45 13.82 1.30
CA TYR A 20 4.31 13.34 0.50
C TYR A 20 3.66 12.11 1.11
N ILE A 21 2.41 11.91 0.77
CA ILE A 21 1.63 10.71 1.02
C ILE A 21 1.55 9.94 -0.29
N LEU A 22 1.95 8.68 -0.27
CA LEU A 22 1.81 7.79 -1.42
C LEU A 22 0.46 7.08 -1.36
N VAL A 23 -0.21 6.97 -2.49
CA VAL A 23 -1.52 6.32 -2.61
C VAL A 23 -1.51 5.31 -3.74
N SER A 24 -2.02 4.11 -3.50
CA SER A 24 -2.34 3.11 -4.52
C SER A 24 -3.71 2.51 -4.23
N LEU A 25 -4.60 2.54 -5.21
CA LEU A 25 -5.94 1.97 -5.10
C LEU A 25 -6.31 1.30 -6.42
N HIS A 26 -6.63 0.00 -6.39
CA HIS A 26 -6.85 -0.78 -7.60
C HIS A 26 -7.83 -1.95 -7.45
N ARG A 27 -8.24 -2.30 -6.22
CA ARG A 27 -9.17 -3.39 -5.99
C ARG A 27 -10.55 -3.04 -6.50
N GLU A 28 -11.25 -4.05 -7.06
CA GLU A 28 -12.55 -3.86 -7.69
C GLU A 28 -13.59 -3.26 -6.75
N GLU A 29 -13.67 -3.74 -5.53
CA GLU A 29 -14.58 -3.21 -4.51
C GLU A 29 -14.39 -1.71 -4.26
N ASN A 30 -13.19 -1.19 -4.47
CA ASN A 30 -12.84 0.21 -4.23
C ASN A 30 -12.97 1.08 -5.48
N VAL A 31 -12.58 0.57 -6.65
CA VAL A 31 -12.46 1.41 -7.85
C VAL A 31 -13.55 1.18 -8.89
N ASP A 32 -14.23 0.02 -8.90
CA ASP A 32 -15.30 -0.28 -9.86
C ASP A 32 -16.64 0.31 -9.42
N VAL A 33 -16.78 0.66 -8.14
CA VAL A 33 -17.93 1.36 -7.58
C VAL A 33 -17.66 2.87 -7.60
N LYS A 34 -18.42 3.60 -8.41
CA LYS A 34 -18.22 5.05 -8.60
C LYS A 34 -18.24 5.85 -7.29
N GLU A 35 -19.18 5.52 -6.42
CA GLU A 35 -19.37 6.16 -5.11
C GLU A 35 -18.16 5.99 -4.21
N ASN A 36 -17.58 4.77 -4.16
CA ASN A 36 -16.39 4.46 -3.36
C ASN A 36 -15.19 5.26 -3.87
N LEU A 37 -14.96 5.28 -5.18
CA LEU A 37 -13.87 6.03 -5.78
C LEU A 37 -14.01 7.54 -5.56
N LEU A 38 -15.21 8.09 -5.72
CA LEU A 38 -15.50 9.52 -5.44
C LEU A 38 -15.31 9.87 -3.97
N ASN A 39 -15.79 9.00 -3.06
CA ASN A 39 -15.63 9.18 -1.62
C ASN A 39 -14.14 9.19 -1.26
N PHE A 40 -13.37 8.24 -1.76
CA PHE A 40 -11.94 8.18 -1.51
C PHE A 40 -11.20 9.44 -1.98
N LEU A 41 -11.52 9.95 -3.17
CA LEU A 41 -10.93 11.20 -3.66
C LEU A 41 -11.29 12.41 -2.79
N LYS A 42 -12.49 12.44 -2.20
CA LYS A 42 -12.87 13.47 -1.21
C LYS A 42 -12.04 13.33 0.07
N ILE A 43 -11.83 12.09 0.54
CA ILE A 43 -10.99 11.80 1.71
C ILE A 43 -9.55 12.30 1.45
N LEU A 44 -8.97 11.98 0.29
CA LEU A 44 -7.62 12.43 -0.06
C LEU A 44 -7.49 13.96 -0.05
N LYS A 45 -8.50 14.69 -0.53
CA LYS A 45 -8.51 16.15 -0.49
C LYS A 45 -8.50 16.68 0.96
N LYS A 46 -9.20 16.03 1.88
CA LYS A 46 -9.21 16.40 3.29
C LYS A 46 -7.87 16.09 3.97
N ILE A 47 -7.29 14.95 3.66
CA ILE A 47 -5.97 14.54 4.14
C ILE A 47 -4.89 15.53 3.68
N GLU A 48 -4.87 15.88 2.39
CA GLU A 48 -3.94 16.86 1.82
C GLU A 48 -3.99 18.19 2.60
N LYS A 49 -5.21 18.73 2.81
CA LYS A 49 -5.41 19.97 3.58
C LYS A 49 -4.95 19.85 5.04
N LYS A 50 -5.29 18.74 5.70
CA LYS A 50 -5.02 18.54 7.13
C LYS A 50 -3.53 18.36 7.41
N PHE A 51 -2.86 17.53 6.63
CA PHE A 51 -1.45 17.18 6.86
C PHE A 51 -0.48 18.06 6.06
N LYS A 52 -0.97 18.89 5.14
CA LYS A 52 -0.16 19.76 4.27
C LYS A 52 0.94 19.00 3.53
N LYS A 53 0.62 17.77 3.10
CA LYS A 53 1.52 16.88 2.35
C LYS A 53 1.03 16.71 0.93
N LYS A 54 1.98 16.64 -0.02
CA LYS A 54 1.64 16.32 -1.42
C LYS A 54 1.02 14.94 -1.49
N ILE A 55 0.01 14.74 -2.32
CA ILE A 55 -0.54 13.41 -2.60
C ILE A 55 0.02 12.92 -3.94
N ILE A 56 0.70 11.78 -3.90
CA ILE A 56 1.17 11.06 -5.08
C ILE A 56 0.30 9.82 -5.24
N PHE A 57 -0.56 9.82 -6.25
CA PHE A 57 -1.44 8.69 -6.54
C PHE A 57 -0.82 7.85 -7.67
N SER A 58 -0.23 6.70 -7.32
CA SER A 58 0.24 5.72 -8.30
C SER A 58 -0.97 5.04 -8.93
N THR A 59 -1.33 5.49 -10.13
CA THR A 59 -2.59 5.11 -10.75
C THR A 59 -2.45 3.80 -11.50
N HIS A 60 -3.07 2.75 -11.00
CA HIS A 60 -3.19 1.48 -11.70
C HIS A 60 -4.07 1.62 -12.96
N LEU A 61 -3.84 0.81 -13.98
CA LEU A 61 -4.60 0.85 -15.26
C LEU A 61 -6.13 0.73 -15.04
N ARG A 62 -6.55 -0.15 -14.12
CA ARG A 62 -7.97 -0.31 -13.75
C ARG A 62 -8.56 0.99 -13.20
N THR A 63 -7.86 1.63 -12.29
CA THR A 63 -8.28 2.89 -11.68
C THR A 63 -8.33 4.00 -12.72
N GLU A 64 -7.35 4.09 -13.60
CA GLU A 64 -7.35 5.09 -14.67
C GLU A 64 -8.54 4.90 -15.63
N LYS A 65 -8.82 3.64 -16.01
CA LYS A 65 -9.99 3.29 -16.84
C LYS A 65 -11.28 3.75 -16.18
N ASN A 66 -11.44 3.52 -14.88
CA ASN A 66 -12.66 3.88 -14.15
C ASN A 66 -12.79 5.39 -13.91
N LEU A 67 -11.69 6.10 -13.65
CA LEU A 67 -11.71 7.57 -13.60
C LEU A 67 -12.24 8.17 -14.91
N LYS A 68 -11.82 7.62 -16.06
CA LYS A 68 -12.31 8.03 -17.40
C LYS A 68 -13.76 7.61 -17.60
N LYS A 69 -14.12 6.34 -17.33
CA LYS A 69 -15.47 5.78 -17.47
C LYS A 69 -16.52 6.60 -16.70
N PHE A 70 -16.18 6.97 -15.46
CA PHE A 70 -17.09 7.72 -14.59
C PHE A 70 -17.00 9.24 -14.80
N LYS A 71 -16.18 9.70 -15.74
CA LYS A 71 -15.95 11.13 -16.04
C LYS A 71 -15.52 11.93 -14.79
N ILE A 72 -14.71 11.32 -13.92
CA ILE A 72 -14.24 11.95 -12.69
C ILE A 72 -13.12 12.92 -13.01
N LYS A 73 -13.30 14.20 -12.66
CA LYS A 73 -12.27 15.22 -12.82
C LYS A 73 -11.16 15.00 -11.78
N LYS A 74 -9.91 14.85 -12.26
CA LYS A 74 -8.74 14.76 -11.40
C LYS A 74 -8.53 16.05 -10.61
N ASN A 75 -8.27 15.93 -9.32
CA ASN A 75 -7.95 17.07 -8.47
C ASN A 75 -6.53 17.58 -8.81
N LYS A 76 -6.37 18.89 -9.01
CA LYS A 76 -5.08 19.52 -9.33
C LYS A 76 -4.02 19.36 -8.22
N ASN A 77 -4.46 19.19 -6.97
CA ASN A 77 -3.59 19.03 -5.82
C ASN A 77 -3.13 17.57 -5.61
N ILE A 78 -3.66 16.63 -6.39
CA ILE A 78 -3.25 15.22 -6.37
C ILE A 78 -2.48 14.94 -7.65
N TYR A 79 -1.24 14.50 -7.51
CA TYR A 79 -0.43 14.08 -8.65
C TYR A 79 -0.75 12.62 -9.00
N PHE A 80 -1.44 12.42 -10.12
CA PHE A 80 -1.74 11.10 -10.66
C PHE A 80 -0.61 10.64 -11.57
N SER A 81 0.24 9.74 -11.08
CA SER A 81 1.31 9.16 -11.90
C SER A 81 0.78 8.04 -12.78
N LYS A 82 1.49 7.75 -13.87
CA LYS A 82 1.38 6.45 -14.55
C LYS A 82 1.89 5.34 -13.64
N PRO A 83 1.58 4.05 -13.94
CA PRO A 83 2.19 2.93 -13.23
C PRO A 83 3.72 3.07 -13.21
N LEU A 84 4.30 2.80 -12.05
CA LEU A 84 5.73 2.92 -11.81
C LEU A 84 6.39 1.53 -11.89
N SER A 85 7.69 1.49 -12.09
CA SER A 85 8.45 0.26 -11.90
C SER A 85 8.44 -0.14 -10.42
N PHE A 86 8.64 -1.42 -10.13
CA PHE A 86 8.70 -1.92 -8.76
C PHE A 86 9.72 -1.13 -7.92
N THR A 87 10.93 -0.92 -8.44
CA THR A 87 11.98 -0.20 -7.71
C THR A 87 11.65 1.26 -7.46
N ASP A 88 10.98 1.94 -8.41
CA ASP A 88 10.55 3.32 -8.25
C ASP A 88 9.42 3.43 -7.23
N TYR A 89 8.46 2.49 -7.29
CA TYR A 89 7.34 2.46 -6.36
C TYR A 89 7.82 2.19 -4.92
N SER A 90 8.65 1.15 -4.72
CA SER A 90 9.21 0.84 -3.40
C SER A 90 10.12 1.95 -2.86
N LYS A 91 10.82 2.69 -3.73
CA LYS A 91 11.55 3.90 -3.30
C LYS A 91 10.60 4.98 -2.78
N LEU A 92 9.45 5.16 -3.43
CA LEU A 92 8.44 6.11 -2.96
C LEU A 92 7.81 5.62 -1.65
N GLU A 93 7.51 4.33 -1.48
CA GLU A 93 7.00 3.78 -0.23
C GLU A 93 7.94 4.06 0.94
N LYS A 94 9.20 3.67 0.80
CA LYS A 94 10.23 3.80 1.84
C LYS A 94 10.43 5.26 2.31
N ASN A 95 10.21 6.23 1.43
CA ASN A 95 10.46 7.64 1.72
C ASN A 95 9.17 8.47 1.87
N SER A 96 8.00 7.83 1.83
CA SER A 96 6.73 8.51 2.04
C SER A 96 6.51 8.89 3.51
N TYR A 97 5.69 9.90 3.77
CA TYR A 97 5.18 10.21 5.11
C TYR A 97 4.29 9.06 5.62
N VAL A 98 3.44 8.55 4.74
CA VAL A 98 2.65 7.34 4.90
C VAL A 98 2.24 6.84 3.52
N THR A 99 2.14 5.52 3.37
CA THR A 99 1.55 4.89 2.18
C THR A 99 0.13 4.42 2.51
N LEU A 100 -0.83 4.79 1.66
CA LEU A 100 -2.22 4.35 1.70
C LEU A 100 -2.44 3.38 0.54
N SER A 101 -2.69 2.11 0.80
CA SER A 101 -2.82 1.11 -0.27
C SER A 101 -3.87 0.04 0.04
N ASP A 102 -4.56 -0.44 -1.00
CA ASP A 102 -5.43 -1.62 -0.94
C ASP A 102 -4.72 -2.89 -1.45
N SER A 103 -3.42 -2.81 -1.74
CA SER A 103 -2.62 -3.98 -2.09
C SER A 103 -2.51 -4.96 -0.91
N GLY A 104 -2.54 -6.27 -1.21
CA GLY A 104 -2.23 -7.27 -0.18
C GLY A 104 -0.76 -7.18 0.25
N THR A 105 0.16 -6.96 -0.69
CA THR A 105 1.60 -6.93 -0.44
C THR A 105 2.08 -5.74 0.39
N ILE A 106 1.21 -4.74 0.65
CA ILE A 106 1.57 -3.60 1.52
C ILE A 106 1.99 -4.07 2.93
N VAL A 107 1.49 -5.22 3.36
CA VAL A 107 1.76 -5.78 4.68
C VAL A 107 3.22 -6.26 4.74
N GLU A 108 3.64 -7.06 3.75
CA GLU A 108 5.01 -7.54 3.62
C GLU A 108 5.98 -6.39 3.33
N GLU A 109 5.61 -5.51 2.39
CA GLU A 109 6.44 -4.39 1.95
C GLU A 109 6.71 -3.41 3.10
N SER A 110 5.69 -3.05 3.89
CA SER A 110 5.86 -2.14 5.04
C SER A 110 6.77 -2.73 6.11
N SER A 111 6.64 -4.03 6.38
CA SER A 111 7.47 -4.72 7.35
C SER A 111 8.93 -4.83 6.88
N ILE A 112 9.16 -5.32 5.65
CA ILE A 112 10.52 -5.56 5.13
C ILE A 112 11.28 -4.25 4.85
N LEU A 113 10.61 -3.24 4.32
CA LEU A 113 11.23 -1.97 3.94
C LEU A 113 11.14 -0.90 5.03
N ASN A 114 10.46 -1.20 6.13
CA ASN A 114 10.29 -0.34 7.31
C ASN A 114 9.76 1.06 6.97
N PHE A 115 8.53 1.12 6.50
CA PHE A 115 7.84 2.38 6.23
C PHE A 115 6.42 2.38 6.79
N ASN A 116 5.88 3.57 7.04
CA ASN A 116 4.54 3.75 7.56
C ASN A 116 3.48 3.41 6.51
N ALA A 117 2.57 2.48 6.82
CA ALA A 117 1.52 2.06 5.92
C ALA A 117 0.14 1.97 6.59
N LEU A 118 -0.91 2.29 5.83
CA LEU A 118 -2.31 2.02 6.17
C LEU A 118 -2.93 1.19 5.05
N ASN A 119 -3.54 0.06 5.41
CA ASN A 119 -4.24 -0.80 4.48
C ASN A 119 -5.70 -0.31 4.33
N LEU A 120 -6.07 0.00 3.09
CA LEU A 120 -7.41 0.51 2.72
C LEU A 120 -8.43 -0.63 2.47
N ARG A 121 -8.21 -1.79 3.08
CA ARG A 121 -9.13 -2.95 3.01
C ARG A 121 -9.94 -3.05 4.28
N ASP A 122 -11.10 -3.70 4.18
CA ASP A 122 -11.94 -4.02 5.34
C ASP A 122 -11.62 -5.40 5.94
N TYR A 123 -10.90 -6.24 5.19
CA TYR A 123 -10.38 -7.53 5.67
C TYR A 123 -9.07 -7.87 4.97
N THR A 124 -8.29 -8.74 5.59
CA THR A 124 -7.03 -9.26 5.04
C THR A 124 -6.81 -10.71 5.48
N GLU A 125 -6.14 -11.45 4.64
CA GLU A 125 -5.65 -12.81 4.91
C GLU A 125 -4.26 -12.81 5.59
N ARG A 126 -3.64 -11.65 5.76
CA ARG A 126 -2.28 -11.46 6.30
C ARG A 126 -2.35 -10.84 7.69
N LEU A 127 -2.78 -11.65 8.66
CA LEU A 127 -2.99 -11.19 10.04
C LEU A 127 -1.68 -10.94 10.76
N GLU A 128 -0.64 -11.71 10.43
CA GLU A 128 0.69 -11.64 11.04
C GLU A 128 1.31 -10.23 11.00
N GLY A 129 1.13 -9.52 9.90
CA GLY A 129 1.63 -8.14 9.79
C GLY A 129 0.82 -7.12 10.57
N MET A 130 -0.47 -7.39 10.82
CA MET A 130 -1.30 -6.55 11.68
C MET A 130 -1.03 -6.83 13.16
N ASP A 131 -0.88 -8.10 13.54
CA ASP A 131 -0.58 -8.52 14.92
C ASP A 131 0.76 -7.95 15.40
N GLU A 132 1.75 -7.88 14.51
CA GLU A 132 3.05 -7.24 14.76
C GLU A 132 3.02 -5.69 14.56
N GLY A 133 1.88 -5.12 14.21
CA GLY A 133 1.70 -3.67 14.05
C GLY A 133 2.42 -3.04 12.85
N SER A 134 2.90 -3.82 11.89
CA SER A 134 3.59 -3.30 10.69
C SER A 134 2.66 -2.50 9.78
N VAL A 135 1.35 -2.76 9.85
CA VAL A 135 0.32 -2.06 9.09
C VAL A 135 -0.97 -1.97 9.90
N MET A 136 -1.72 -0.89 9.72
CA MET A 136 -3.06 -0.76 10.29
C MET A 136 -4.12 -0.85 9.19
N MET A 137 -5.15 -1.69 9.39
CA MET A 137 -6.28 -1.83 8.47
C MET A 137 -7.34 -0.77 8.81
N VAL A 138 -7.63 0.12 7.86
CA VAL A 138 -8.48 1.30 8.07
C VAL A 138 -9.67 1.37 7.11
N GLY A 139 -9.68 0.56 6.05
CA GLY A 139 -10.69 0.62 5.00
C GLY A 139 -10.73 2.00 4.31
N LEU A 140 -11.80 2.28 3.56
CA LEU A 140 -12.06 3.60 2.99
C LEU A 140 -12.76 4.54 4.00
N ASN A 141 -12.38 4.47 5.26
CA ASN A 141 -12.98 5.25 6.34
C ASN A 141 -12.12 6.47 6.71
N GLU A 142 -12.65 7.66 6.46
CA GLU A 142 -11.96 8.94 6.70
C GLU A 142 -11.43 9.07 8.14
N LYS A 143 -12.27 8.76 9.15
CA LYS A 143 -11.90 8.92 10.56
C LYS A 143 -10.76 7.96 10.94
N LYS A 144 -10.85 6.69 10.50
CA LYS A 144 -9.80 5.69 10.74
C LYS A 144 -8.50 6.04 10.04
N ILE A 145 -8.55 6.51 8.78
CA ILE A 145 -7.35 6.94 8.03
C ILE A 145 -6.65 8.10 8.75
N ILE A 146 -7.41 9.13 9.15
CA ILE A 146 -6.85 10.28 9.86
C ILE A 146 -6.28 9.86 11.23
N ALA A 147 -6.97 9.02 11.97
CA ALA A 147 -6.48 8.49 13.25
C ALA A 147 -5.19 7.69 13.06
N GLY A 148 -5.15 6.78 12.07
CA GLY A 148 -3.97 5.99 11.73
C GLY A 148 -2.75 6.86 11.37
N ILE A 149 -2.92 7.87 10.53
CA ILE A 149 -1.85 8.81 10.21
C ILE A 149 -1.33 9.54 11.45
N ASN A 150 -2.22 9.95 12.38
CA ASN A 150 -1.82 10.61 13.61
C ASN A 150 -1.04 9.69 14.56
N ILE A 151 -1.40 8.40 14.64
CA ILE A 151 -0.67 7.39 15.41
C ILE A 151 0.73 7.23 14.83
N LEU A 152 0.83 6.95 13.54
CA LEU A 152 2.12 6.77 12.84
C LEU A 152 3.04 8.00 12.91
N LYS A 153 2.47 9.20 13.05
CA LYS A 153 3.24 10.42 13.25
C LYS A 153 3.90 10.49 14.64
N ARG A 154 3.22 9.99 15.68
CA ARG A 154 3.70 10.02 17.06
C ARG A 154 4.74 8.95 17.33
N ASP A 155 4.45 7.74 16.87
CA ASP A 155 5.23 6.55 17.14
C ASP A 155 5.94 6.10 15.84
N ARG A 156 7.13 6.65 15.60
CA ARG A 156 8.08 6.06 14.65
C ARG A 156 8.77 4.89 15.33
N VAL A 157 8.01 3.85 15.59
CA VAL A 157 8.58 2.62 16.16
C VAL A 157 9.37 1.93 15.06
N ASN A 158 10.63 1.62 15.32
CA ASN A 158 11.39 0.67 14.52
C ASN A 158 10.81 -0.70 14.81
N LEU A 159 9.78 -1.08 14.05
CA LEU A 159 9.16 -2.38 14.20
C LEU A 159 10.14 -3.45 13.70
N LYS A 160 10.24 -4.54 14.45
CA LYS A 160 10.94 -5.73 13.98
C LYS A 160 10.26 -6.23 12.70
N ILE A 161 11.05 -6.71 11.75
CA ILE A 161 10.49 -7.40 10.57
C ILE A 161 9.70 -8.60 11.08
N VAL A 162 8.47 -8.75 10.59
CA VAL A 162 7.60 -9.90 10.87
C VAL A 162 8.39 -11.19 10.56
N ASP A 163 8.46 -12.12 11.50
CA ASP A 163 9.31 -13.30 11.38
C ASP A 163 8.96 -14.13 10.13
N ASP A 164 7.69 -14.23 9.78
CA ASP A 164 7.22 -14.92 8.58
C ASP A 164 7.72 -14.29 7.27
N TYR A 165 8.07 -13.00 7.27
CA TYR A 165 8.59 -12.27 6.11
C TYR A 165 10.12 -12.21 6.08
N ASN A 166 10.77 -12.54 7.19
CA ASN A 166 12.23 -12.54 7.32
C ASN A 166 12.85 -13.88 6.92
N VAL A 167 12.44 -14.39 5.75
CA VAL A 167 12.84 -15.72 5.27
C VAL A 167 13.59 -15.63 3.97
N THR A 168 14.84 -16.06 3.95
CA THR A 168 15.72 -16.00 2.76
C THR A 168 15.64 -17.24 1.86
N ASN A 169 15.10 -18.36 2.35
CA ASN A 169 15.09 -19.66 1.65
C ASN A 169 13.71 -20.05 1.11
N PHE A 170 12.83 -19.07 0.83
CA PHE A 170 11.46 -19.29 0.41
C PHE A 170 11.36 -20.19 -0.83
N SER A 171 12.17 -19.91 -1.87
CA SER A 171 12.18 -20.69 -3.12
C SER A 171 12.48 -22.18 -2.92
N SER A 172 13.29 -22.54 -1.92
CA SER A 172 13.59 -23.94 -1.61
C SER A 172 12.54 -24.60 -0.70
N LYS A 173 11.79 -23.81 0.07
CA LYS A 173 10.69 -24.32 0.91
C LYS A 173 9.46 -24.73 0.10
N ILE A 174 9.06 -23.92 -0.88
CA ILE A 174 7.83 -24.12 -1.62
C ILE A 174 7.73 -25.49 -2.31
N PRO A 175 8.71 -25.97 -3.08
CA PRO A 175 8.65 -27.31 -3.67
C PRO A 175 8.48 -28.42 -2.63
N ARG A 176 9.16 -28.30 -1.49
CA ARG A 176 9.06 -29.27 -0.40
C ARG A 176 7.67 -29.31 0.21
N LEU A 177 7.05 -28.14 0.44
CA LEU A 177 5.67 -28.03 0.93
C LEU A 177 4.67 -28.63 -0.06
N ILE A 178 4.80 -28.29 -1.35
CA ILE A 178 3.93 -28.83 -2.40
C ILE A 178 3.99 -30.36 -2.42
N ILE A 179 5.18 -30.95 -2.44
CA ILE A 179 5.37 -32.42 -2.46
C ILE A 179 4.81 -33.04 -1.19
N SER A 180 5.06 -32.46 -0.02
CA SER A 180 4.60 -32.98 1.27
C SER A 180 3.07 -33.03 1.38
N TYR A 181 2.38 -32.04 0.84
CA TYR A 181 0.92 -31.93 0.97
C TYR A 181 0.14 -32.47 -0.23
N LEU A 182 0.79 -32.75 -1.36
CA LEU A 182 0.14 -33.14 -2.61
C LEU A 182 -0.81 -34.35 -2.45
N ASN A 183 -0.42 -35.34 -1.67
CA ASN A 183 -1.22 -36.55 -1.43
C ASN A 183 -2.23 -36.40 -0.26
N SER A 184 -1.96 -35.50 0.67
CA SER A 184 -2.83 -35.26 1.83
C SER A 184 -4.12 -34.54 1.44
N VAL A 185 -4.02 -33.60 0.52
CA VAL A 185 -5.18 -32.86 0.00
C VAL A 185 -6.10 -33.79 -0.79
N LYS A 186 -5.55 -34.71 -1.61
CA LYS A 186 -6.34 -35.68 -2.37
C LYS A 186 -7.13 -36.67 -1.50
N LYS A 187 -6.65 -36.97 -0.29
CA LYS A 187 -7.33 -37.89 0.65
C LYS A 187 -8.43 -37.23 1.47
N LYS A 188 -8.40 -35.93 1.69
CA LYS A 188 -9.39 -35.19 2.50
C LYS A 188 -10.66 -34.79 1.74
N TRP A 189 -10.62 -34.83 0.42
CA TRP A 189 -11.74 -34.38 -0.45
C TRP A 189 -12.33 -35.51 -1.28
N ARG A 190 -12.13 -36.76 -0.89
CA ARG A 190 -12.85 -37.96 -1.30
C ARG A 190 -13.61 -38.48 -0.08
#